data_a49df434a4e6781a354b11940520cbd3
#
_entry.id   a49df434a4e6781a354b11940520cbd3
#
_cell.length_a   1.000
_cell.length_b   1.000
_cell.length_c   1.000
_cell.angle_alpha   90.00
_cell.angle_beta   90.00
_cell.angle_gamma   90.00
#
_symmetry.space_group_name_H-M   'P 1'
#
loop_
_entity.id
_entity.type
_entity.pdbx_description
1 polymer ?
#
loop_
_entity_poly.entity_id
_entity_poly.type
_entity_poly.pdbx_seq_one_letter_code
_entity_poly.pdbx_strand_id
1 'polypeptide(L)'
;ELDALQSQINPHFLYNTMDMINWMAQQGRTSEVCNAVQSLSRFYKLTLSRKKGISTIAKEEEHVSIYVHLQNMRYHDSISFISDIPDELMEYQIPKLTLQPVIENSILHGILEKPSKSGTIVLTGWMEDGDIVLLISDDGVGIAPDKLPMILSGEGTSISGGTNIAIYNTHRRLQVLYGADYGLTYSSDVGKGTEVQIRIPAKKDAENK
;
A
#
# COMPACT_ATOMS: atom_id res chain seq x y z
N GLU A 1 -22.11 9.75 2.59
CA GLU A 1 -20.78 10.42 2.76
C GLU A 1 -20.05 9.94 4.03
N LEU A 2 -20.73 9.76 5.17
CA LEU A 2 -20.11 9.24 6.40
C LEU A 2 -19.61 7.80 6.25
N ASP A 3 -20.35 6.92 5.59
CA ASP A 3 -19.96 5.53 5.34
C ASP A 3 -18.72 5.43 4.41
N ALA A 4 -18.60 6.34 3.44
CA ALA A 4 -17.43 6.40 2.56
C ALA A 4 -16.16 6.92 3.28
N LEU A 5 -16.30 7.77 4.28
CA LEU A 5 -15.19 8.24 5.14
C LEU A 5 -14.76 7.16 6.15
N GLN A 6 -15.71 6.42 6.72
CA GLN A 6 -15.42 5.30 7.62
C GLN A 6 -14.70 4.14 6.92
N SER A 7 -15.00 3.90 5.62
CA SER A 7 -14.33 2.84 4.85
C SER A 7 -12.87 3.14 4.51
N GLN A 8 -12.41 4.39 4.65
CA GLN A 8 -11.00 4.78 4.39
C GLN A 8 -10.10 4.62 5.62
N ILE A 9 -10.67 4.45 6.82
CA ILE A 9 -9.92 4.21 8.04
C ILE A 9 -9.90 2.70 8.26
N ASN A 10 -8.71 2.08 8.21
CA ASN A 10 -8.55 0.69 8.65
C ASN A 10 -8.57 0.66 10.19
N PRO A 11 -9.69 0.25 10.84
CA PRO A 11 -9.82 0.32 12.30
C PRO A 11 -8.79 -0.56 13.00
N HIS A 12 -8.47 -1.71 12.42
CA HIS A 12 -7.53 -2.65 12.99
C HIS A 12 -6.09 -2.08 13.01
N PHE A 13 -5.68 -1.40 11.94
CA PHE A 13 -4.39 -0.70 11.90
C PHE A 13 -4.32 0.40 12.98
N LEU A 14 -5.40 1.18 13.12
CA LEU A 14 -5.47 2.24 14.13
C LEU A 14 -5.34 1.67 15.54
N TYR A 15 -6.16 0.66 15.91
CA TYR A 15 -6.10 0.04 17.23
C TYR A 15 -4.73 -0.54 17.54
N ASN A 16 -4.16 -1.30 16.61
CA ASN A 16 -2.84 -1.89 16.79
C ASN A 16 -1.73 -0.85 16.98
N THR A 17 -1.81 0.29 16.27
CA THR A 17 -0.85 1.38 16.42
C THR A 17 -1.00 2.08 17.77
N MET A 18 -2.23 2.28 18.23
CA MET A 18 -2.50 2.86 19.56
C MET A 18 -2.04 1.95 20.70
N ASP A 19 -2.25 0.62 20.57
CA ASP A 19 -1.75 -0.36 21.55
C ASP A 19 -0.22 -0.34 21.62
N MET A 20 0.45 -0.28 20.46
CA MET A 20 1.91 -0.16 20.38
C MET A 20 2.40 1.13 21.08
N ILE A 21 1.76 2.27 20.82
CA ILE A 21 2.10 3.56 21.45
C ILE A 21 1.92 3.48 22.96
N ASN A 22 0.82 2.89 23.43
CA ASN A 22 0.56 2.71 24.86
C ASN A 22 1.64 1.83 25.52
N TRP A 23 2.02 0.74 24.89
CA TRP A 23 3.09 -0.15 25.37
C TRP A 23 4.45 0.58 25.47
N MET A 24 4.82 1.37 24.43
CA MET A 24 6.04 2.19 24.45
C MET A 24 6.01 3.24 25.57
N ALA A 25 4.85 3.86 25.80
CA ALA A 25 4.68 4.85 26.87
C ALA A 25 4.88 4.24 28.27
N GLN A 26 4.33 3.02 28.52
CA GLN A 26 4.53 2.29 29.77
C GLN A 26 5.99 1.93 30.03
N GLN A 27 6.79 1.79 28.97
CA GLN A 27 8.23 1.52 29.08
C GLN A 27 9.08 2.79 29.16
N GLY A 28 8.48 3.97 29.19
CA GLY A 28 9.21 5.23 29.23
C GLY A 28 9.93 5.62 27.94
N ARG A 29 9.58 4.98 26.80
CA ARG A 29 10.18 5.23 25.48
C ARG A 29 9.60 6.49 24.82
N THR A 30 9.75 7.63 25.50
CA THR A 30 9.06 8.89 25.15
C THR A 30 9.37 9.36 23.72
N SER A 31 10.63 9.26 23.28
CA SER A 31 11.02 9.67 21.92
C SER A 31 10.28 8.86 20.84
N GLU A 32 10.15 7.57 21.03
CA GLU A 32 9.48 6.67 20.10
C GLU A 32 7.95 6.88 20.11
N VAL A 33 7.37 7.16 21.27
CA VAL A 33 5.97 7.58 21.39
C VAL A 33 5.72 8.85 20.56
N CYS A 34 6.56 9.88 20.70
CA CYS A 34 6.42 11.11 19.93
C CYS A 34 6.52 10.84 18.41
N ASN A 35 7.49 10.03 17.99
CA ASN A 35 7.65 9.65 16.57
C ASN A 35 6.41 8.91 16.05
N ALA A 36 5.94 7.90 16.78
CA ALA A 36 4.76 7.13 16.37
C ALA A 36 3.51 8.00 16.24
N VAL A 37 3.26 8.92 17.19
CA VAL A 37 2.12 9.85 17.15
C VAL A 37 2.23 10.81 15.97
N GLN A 38 3.41 11.35 15.67
CA GLN A 38 3.64 12.23 14.53
C GLN A 38 3.41 11.49 13.21
N SER A 39 3.96 10.28 13.08
CA SER A 39 3.79 9.42 11.90
C SER A 39 2.32 9.06 11.68
N LEU A 40 1.60 8.65 12.73
CA LEU A 40 0.18 8.34 12.67
C LEU A 40 -0.67 9.55 12.24
N SER A 41 -0.36 10.73 12.81
CA SER A 41 -1.02 11.98 12.42
C SER A 41 -0.79 12.32 10.95
N ARG A 42 0.44 12.16 10.45
CA ARG A 42 0.77 12.41 9.04
C ARG A 42 0.10 11.41 8.12
N PHE A 43 0.10 10.12 8.48
CA PHE A 43 -0.61 9.05 7.76
C PHE A 43 -2.07 9.41 7.54
N TYR A 44 -2.81 9.75 8.61
CA TYR A 44 -4.22 10.12 8.48
C TYR A 44 -4.46 11.44 7.77
N LYS A 45 -3.56 12.42 7.86
CA LYS A 45 -3.64 13.63 7.03
C LYS A 45 -3.61 13.34 5.54
N LEU A 46 -2.75 12.43 5.10
CA LEU A 46 -2.66 12.00 3.70
C LEU A 46 -3.93 11.23 3.30
N THR A 47 -4.37 10.29 4.13
CA THR A 47 -5.58 9.49 3.91
C THR A 47 -6.82 10.38 3.76
N LEU A 48 -7.05 11.30 4.69
CA LEU A 48 -8.28 12.09 4.80
C LEU A 48 -8.24 13.42 4.02
N SER A 49 -7.16 13.69 3.29
CA SER A 49 -7.04 14.94 2.53
C SER A 49 -8.18 15.12 1.52
N ARG A 50 -8.82 16.30 1.50
CA ARG A 50 -10.08 16.60 0.78
C ARG A 50 -10.02 16.63 -0.76
N LYS A 51 -8.88 16.43 -1.40
CA LYS A 51 -8.80 16.39 -2.88
C LYS A 51 -9.51 15.13 -3.40
N LYS A 52 -10.53 15.33 -4.20
CA LYS A 52 -11.46 14.40 -4.88
C LYS A 52 -10.85 13.05 -5.35
N GLY A 53 -10.46 12.16 -4.42
CA GLY A 53 -10.04 10.81 -4.76
C GLY A 53 -8.73 10.66 -5.55
N ILE A 54 -8.05 11.75 -5.91
CA ILE A 54 -6.79 11.78 -6.66
C ILE A 54 -5.66 12.32 -5.77
N SER A 55 -4.47 11.77 -5.92
CA SER A 55 -3.22 12.13 -5.25
C SER A 55 -2.11 12.30 -6.29
N THR A 56 -0.89 12.54 -5.83
CA THR A 56 0.33 12.38 -6.65
C THR A 56 1.08 11.13 -6.23
N ILE A 57 1.95 10.61 -7.11
CA ILE A 57 2.81 9.47 -6.81
C ILE A 57 3.66 9.77 -5.58
N ALA A 58 4.23 10.98 -5.45
CA ALA A 58 4.98 11.40 -4.27
C ALA A 58 4.19 11.26 -2.95
N LYS A 59 2.91 11.61 -2.94
CA LYS A 59 2.07 11.48 -1.73
C LYS A 59 1.67 10.05 -1.43
N GLU A 60 1.44 9.23 -2.44
CA GLU A 60 1.19 7.80 -2.27
C GLU A 60 2.44 7.09 -1.75
N GLU A 61 3.63 7.43 -2.28
CA GLU A 61 4.91 6.92 -1.79
C GLU A 61 5.16 7.34 -0.33
N GLU A 62 4.98 8.64 0.01
CA GLU A 62 5.07 9.11 1.39
C GLU A 62 4.11 8.35 2.31
N HIS A 63 2.87 8.14 1.85
CA HIS A 63 1.83 7.45 2.62
C HIS A 63 2.22 6.00 2.94
N VAL A 64 2.72 5.24 1.95
CA VAL A 64 3.15 3.86 2.18
C VAL A 64 4.46 3.77 2.96
N SER A 65 5.37 4.72 2.79
CA SER A 65 6.61 4.81 3.60
C SER A 65 6.30 4.99 5.08
N ILE A 66 5.33 5.87 5.42
CA ILE A 66 4.87 6.05 6.80
C ILE A 66 4.18 4.78 7.32
N TYR A 67 3.36 4.12 6.49
CA TYR A 67 2.72 2.86 6.85
C TYR A 67 3.75 1.80 7.22
N VAL A 68 4.76 1.58 6.37
CA VAL A 68 5.84 0.62 6.62
C VAL A 68 6.64 1.00 7.87
N HIS A 69 6.93 2.29 8.08
CA HIS A 69 7.61 2.77 9.28
C HIS A 69 6.84 2.40 10.56
N LEU A 70 5.52 2.64 10.61
CA LEU A 70 4.68 2.26 11.74
C LEU A 70 4.62 0.73 11.94
N GLN A 71 4.59 -0.05 10.87
CA GLN A 71 4.67 -1.51 10.95
C GLN A 71 6.03 -1.97 11.47
N ASN A 72 7.14 -1.34 11.07
CA ASN A 72 8.47 -1.63 11.58
C ASN A 72 8.62 -1.35 13.08
N MET A 73 8.02 -0.29 13.58
CA MET A 73 7.97 -0.02 15.03
C MET A 73 7.25 -1.15 15.78
N ARG A 74 6.28 -1.81 15.15
CA ARG A 74 5.52 -2.92 15.71
C ARG A 74 6.24 -4.27 15.58
N TYR A 75 6.92 -4.50 14.46
CA TYR A 75 7.54 -5.79 14.11
C TYR A 75 9.07 -5.75 14.20
N HIS A 76 9.63 -4.82 15.01
CA HIS A 76 11.06 -4.76 15.34
C HIS A 76 11.98 -4.65 14.13
N ASP A 77 11.69 -3.69 13.22
CA ASP A 77 12.47 -3.38 12.02
C ASP A 77 12.72 -4.59 11.10
N SER A 78 11.71 -5.46 11.00
CA SER A 78 11.80 -6.70 10.23
C SER A 78 11.54 -6.51 8.71
N ILE A 79 11.06 -5.32 8.29
CA ILE A 79 10.67 -5.04 6.92
C ILE A 79 11.60 -3.97 6.33
N SER A 80 12.40 -4.34 5.34
CA SER A 80 13.15 -3.39 4.52
C SER A 80 12.24 -2.86 3.41
N PHE A 81 12.10 -1.54 3.32
CA PHE A 81 11.35 -0.89 2.24
C PHE A 81 12.29 0.00 1.43
N ILE A 82 12.35 -0.26 0.14
CA ILE A 82 13.19 0.47 -0.82
C ILE A 82 12.26 1.09 -1.85
N SER A 83 12.29 2.42 -1.99
CA SER A 83 11.61 3.13 -3.07
C SER A 83 12.66 3.67 -4.04
N ASP A 84 12.50 3.33 -5.31
CA ASP A 84 13.34 3.76 -6.43
C ASP A 84 12.44 4.23 -7.58
N ILE A 85 11.64 5.26 -7.29
CA ILE A 85 10.79 5.92 -8.29
C ILE A 85 11.53 7.17 -8.77
N PRO A 86 11.74 7.36 -10.09
CA PRO A 86 12.34 8.58 -10.62
C PRO A 86 11.59 9.85 -10.23
N ASP A 87 12.33 10.91 -9.88
CA ASP A 87 11.77 12.20 -9.44
C ASP A 87 10.77 12.79 -10.46
N GLU A 88 11.02 12.56 -11.75
CA GLU A 88 10.15 13.03 -12.83
C GLU A 88 8.73 12.43 -12.79
N LEU A 89 8.53 11.29 -12.13
CA LEU A 89 7.24 10.63 -11.98
C LEU A 89 6.46 11.11 -10.75
N MET A 90 7.11 11.74 -9.79
CA MET A 90 6.53 12.07 -8.49
C MET A 90 5.31 12.99 -8.55
N GLU A 91 5.26 13.90 -9.55
CA GLU A 91 4.17 14.86 -9.72
C GLU A 91 2.98 14.32 -10.56
N TYR A 92 3.08 13.11 -11.08
CA TYR A 92 1.96 12.52 -11.81
C TYR A 92 0.83 12.09 -10.88
N GLN A 93 -0.38 12.15 -11.43
CA GLN A 93 -1.61 11.80 -10.72
C GLN A 93 -1.79 10.30 -10.60
N ILE A 94 -2.26 9.88 -9.43
CA ILE A 94 -2.67 8.51 -9.13
C ILE A 94 -3.91 8.55 -8.23
N PRO A 95 -4.88 7.64 -8.37
CA PRO A 95 -5.98 7.54 -7.41
C PRO A 95 -5.44 7.24 -6.01
N LYS A 96 -5.99 7.93 -5.00
CA LYS A 96 -5.58 7.73 -3.60
C LYS A 96 -5.71 6.29 -3.16
N LEU A 97 -4.84 5.87 -2.24
CA LEU A 97 -4.83 4.53 -1.66
C LEU A 97 -4.75 3.44 -2.74
N THR A 98 -3.93 3.69 -3.77
CA THR A 98 -3.62 2.68 -4.80
C THR A 98 -2.46 1.78 -4.37
N LEU A 99 -1.40 2.36 -3.79
CA LEU A 99 -0.22 1.59 -3.35
C LEU A 99 -0.46 0.88 -2.01
N GLN A 100 -1.20 1.48 -1.09
CA GLN A 100 -1.34 0.96 0.28
C GLN A 100 -1.88 -0.47 0.34
N PRO A 101 -2.97 -0.87 -0.34
CA PRO A 101 -3.49 -2.23 -0.25
C PRO A 101 -2.48 -3.29 -0.72
N VAL A 102 -1.64 -2.94 -1.72
CA VAL A 102 -0.60 -3.83 -2.23
C VAL A 102 0.52 -3.99 -1.21
N ILE A 103 1.05 -2.90 -0.67
CA ILE A 103 2.08 -2.91 0.38
C ILE A 103 1.58 -3.63 1.64
N GLU A 104 0.33 -3.37 2.07
CA GLU A 104 -0.29 -4.06 3.20
C GLU A 104 -0.35 -5.57 2.97
N ASN A 105 -0.72 -6.00 1.78
CA ASN A 105 -0.77 -7.41 1.39
C ASN A 105 0.63 -8.05 1.40
N SER A 106 1.64 -7.38 0.83
CA SER A 106 3.04 -7.83 0.84
C SER A 106 3.56 -8.02 2.27
N ILE A 107 3.22 -7.12 3.20
CA ILE A 107 3.62 -7.24 4.60
C ILE A 107 2.88 -8.38 5.28
N LEU A 108 1.54 -8.35 5.30
CA LEU A 108 0.74 -9.22 6.15
C LEU A 108 0.69 -10.67 5.63
N HIS A 109 0.61 -10.84 4.32
CA HIS A 109 0.43 -12.15 3.68
C HIS A 109 1.67 -12.64 2.91
N GLY A 110 2.66 -11.77 2.71
CA GLY A 110 3.95 -12.14 2.12
C GLY A 110 5.02 -12.34 3.19
N ILE A 111 5.50 -11.24 3.76
CA ILE A 111 6.70 -11.22 4.62
C ILE A 111 6.43 -11.82 5.99
N LEU A 112 5.33 -11.43 6.66
CA LEU A 112 5.04 -11.90 8.03
C LEU A 112 4.61 -13.37 8.11
N GLU A 113 4.24 -13.99 6.98
CA GLU A 113 3.98 -15.44 6.88
C GLU A 113 5.28 -16.26 6.74
N LYS A 114 6.43 -15.62 6.46
CA LYS A 114 7.73 -16.30 6.47
C LYS A 114 8.08 -16.77 7.89
N PRO A 115 8.79 -17.90 8.06
CA PRO A 115 9.30 -18.32 9.37
C PRO A 115 10.18 -17.26 10.03
N SER A 116 10.97 -16.52 9.22
CA SER A 116 11.82 -15.42 9.69
C SER A 116 11.02 -14.16 10.07
N LYS A 117 9.79 -14.01 9.58
CA LYS A 117 8.96 -12.81 9.69
C LYS A 117 9.69 -11.53 9.28
N SER A 118 10.65 -11.66 8.36
CA SER A 118 11.45 -10.54 7.85
C SER A 118 11.62 -10.63 6.33
N GLY A 119 11.73 -9.48 5.70
CA GLY A 119 11.88 -9.42 4.25
C GLY A 119 11.99 -8.02 3.70
N THR A 120 12.00 -7.93 2.37
CA THR A 120 12.21 -6.70 1.63
C THR A 120 11.03 -6.46 0.68
N ILE A 121 10.61 -5.20 0.61
CA ILE A 121 9.68 -4.71 -0.40
C ILE A 121 10.40 -3.64 -1.21
N VAL A 122 10.35 -3.76 -2.53
CA VAL A 122 10.92 -2.79 -3.47
C VAL A 122 9.80 -2.19 -4.29
N LEU A 123 9.71 -0.86 -4.30
CA LEU A 123 8.80 -0.08 -5.13
C LEU A 123 9.61 0.65 -6.20
N THR A 124 9.38 0.34 -7.46
CA THR A 124 10.02 1.01 -8.60
C THR A 124 8.97 1.59 -9.55
N GLY A 125 9.39 2.45 -10.48
CA GLY A 125 8.48 3.03 -11.47
C GLY A 125 9.21 3.49 -12.73
N TRP A 126 8.50 3.46 -13.87
CA TRP A 126 9.01 3.94 -15.15
C TRP A 126 7.87 4.40 -16.07
N MET A 127 8.24 5.10 -17.14
CA MET A 127 7.32 5.40 -18.25
C MET A 127 7.38 4.31 -19.30
N GLU A 128 6.22 3.87 -19.80
CA GLU A 128 6.11 2.88 -20.86
C GLU A 128 4.93 3.23 -21.78
N ASP A 129 5.18 3.47 -23.04
CA ASP A 129 4.20 3.79 -24.08
C ASP A 129 3.23 4.94 -23.73
N GLY A 130 3.70 5.92 -22.97
CA GLY A 130 2.89 7.06 -22.51
C GLY A 130 2.09 6.81 -21.24
N ASP A 131 2.23 5.63 -20.63
CA ASP A 131 1.68 5.27 -19.33
C ASP A 131 2.76 5.29 -18.26
N ILE A 132 2.34 5.28 -17.00
CA ILE A 132 3.21 5.04 -15.85
C ILE A 132 2.97 3.62 -15.37
N VAL A 133 4.08 2.91 -15.19
CA VAL A 133 4.11 1.58 -14.57
C VAL A 133 4.80 1.71 -13.23
N LEU A 134 4.13 1.27 -12.16
CA LEU A 134 4.71 1.11 -10.83
C LEU A 134 4.77 -0.39 -10.53
N LEU A 135 5.92 -0.86 -10.05
CA LEU A 135 6.14 -2.25 -9.69
C LEU A 135 6.46 -2.35 -8.20
N ILE A 136 5.69 -3.18 -7.50
CA ILE A 136 5.94 -3.54 -6.11
C ILE A 136 6.36 -5.01 -6.10
N SER A 137 7.58 -5.27 -5.61
CA SER A 137 8.12 -6.62 -5.47
C SER A 137 8.39 -6.92 -3.99
N ASP A 138 7.95 -8.06 -3.50
CA ASP A 138 8.29 -8.55 -2.17
C ASP A 138 8.97 -9.94 -2.25
N ASP A 139 9.80 -10.24 -1.27
CA ASP A 139 10.45 -11.53 -1.08
C ASP A 139 9.69 -12.44 -0.10
N GLY A 140 8.37 -12.28 -0.03
CA GLY A 140 7.47 -13.02 0.84
C GLY A 140 7.34 -14.51 0.49
N VAL A 141 6.34 -15.16 1.07
CA VAL A 141 6.07 -16.59 0.82
C VAL A 141 5.54 -16.89 -0.59
N GLY A 142 5.14 -15.85 -1.34
CA GLY A 142 4.51 -16.00 -2.64
C GLY A 142 3.08 -16.53 -2.56
N ILE A 143 2.45 -16.63 -3.73
CA ILE A 143 1.04 -17.01 -3.88
C ILE A 143 0.95 -18.25 -4.75
N ALA A 144 0.17 -19.22 -4.33
CA ALA A 144 -0.05 -20.44 -5.09
C ALA A 144 -0.77 -20.15 -6.42
N PRO A 145 -0.37 -20.82 -7.53
CA PRO A 145 -0.90 -20.53 -8.86
C PRO A 145 -2.42 -20.63 -8.99
N ASP A 146 -3.06 -21.50 -8.21
CA ASP A 146 -4.51 -21.68 -8.15
C ASP A 146 -5.23 -20.50 -7.48
N LYS A 147 -4.55 -19.74 -6.63
CA LYS A 147 -5.09 -18.56 -5.94
C LYS A 147 -4.90 -17.25 -6.70
N LEU A 148 -3.89 -17.15 -7.57
CA LEU A 148 -3.60 -15.92 -8.32
C LEU A 148 -4.81 -15.35 -9.08
N PRO A 149 -5.58 -16.16 -9.86
CA PRO A 149 -6.75 -15.64 -10.56
C PRO A 149 -7.85 -15.10 -9.63
N MET A 150 -7.93 -15.63 -8.41
CA MET A 150 -8.96 -15.26 -7.43
C MET A 150 -8.73 -13.86 -6.83
N ILE A 151 -7.48 -13.37 -6.82
CA ILE A 151 -7.14 -12.07 -6.21
C ILE A 151 -7.84 -10.91 -6.92
N LEU A 152 -7.89 -10.96 -8.26
CA LEU A 152 -8.47 -9.91 -9.08
C LEU A 152 -9.89 -10.19 -9.56
N SER A 153 -10.44 -11.41 -9.34
CA SER A 153 -11.82 -11.73 -9.69
C SER A 153 -12.85 -11.32 -8.65
N GLY A 154 -12.41 -11.07 -7.41
CA GLY A 154 -13.31 -10.86 -6.27
C GLY A 154 -13.97 -12.16 -5.76
N GLU A 155 -13.66 -13.30 -6.36
CA GLU A 155 -14.09 -14.62 -5.91
C GLU A 155 -13.18 -15.09 -4.78
N GLY A 156 -13.62 -15.31 -3.61
CA GLY A 156 -12.77 -15.72 -2.46
C GLY A 156 -12.76 -14.73 -1.30
N THR A 157 -13.57 -13.71 -1.40
CA THR A 157 -13.72 -12.68 -0.34
C THR A 157 -14.23 -13.25 0.99
N SER A 158 -14.69 -14.51 1.03
CA SER A 158 -15.30 -15.15 2.20
C SER A 158 -14.30 -15.89 3.11
N ILE A 159 -13.05 -16.15 2.68
CA ILE A 159 -12.16 -17.07 3.38
C ILE A 159 -10.99 -16.37 4.12
N SER A 160 -10.61 -15.15 3.73
CA SER A 160 -9.43 -14.47 4.29
C SER A 160 -9.69 -13.00 4.58
N GLY A 161 -10.68 -12.70 5.38
CA GLY A 161 -10.94 -11.37 6.00
C GLY A 161 -10.31 -10.13 5.36
N GLY A 162 -11.05 -9.40 4.55
CA GLY A 162 -10.78 -7.96 4.31
C GLY A 162 -9.77 -7.57 3.22
N THR A 163 -8.61 -8.18 3.14
CA THR A 163 -7.48 -7.69 2.31
C THR A 163 -7.68 -7.94 0.81
N ASN A 164 -8.21 -9.09 0.41
CA ASN A 164 -8.47 -9.38 -1.01
C ASN A 164 -9.55 -8.47 -1.61
N ILE A 165 -10.51 -8.02 -0.79
CA ILE A 165 -11.53 -7.04 -1.21
C ILE A 165 -10.87 -5.71 -1.58
N ALA A 166 -9.88 -5.26 -0.80
CA ALA A 166 -9.19 -3.99 -1.04
C ALA A 166 -8.38 -4.01 -2.35
N ILE A 167 -7.70 -5.13 -2.64
CA ILE A 167 -6.96 -5.34 -3.90
C ILE A 167 -7.92 -5.34 -5.09
N TYR A 168 -8.98 -6.17 -5.03
CA TYR A 168 -10.01 -6.22 -6.07
C TYR A 168 -10.62 -4.83 -6.33
N ASN A 169 -11.02 -4.12 -5.27
CA ASN A 169 -11.59 -2.79 -5.38
C ASN A 169 -10.61 -1.78 -6.00
N THR A 170 -9.32 -1.88 -5.67
CA THR A 170 -8.28 -1.05 -6.28
C THR A 170 -8.14 -1.33 -7.77
N HIS A 171 -8.06 -2.60 -8.16
CA HIS A 171 -8.01 -3.01 -9.57
C HIS A 171 -9.24 -2.51 -10.34
N ARG A 172 -10.45 -2.78 -9.85
CA ARG A 172 -11.69 -2.34 -10.48
C ARG A 172 -11.83 -0.82 -10.56
N ARG A 173 -11.38 -0.11 -9.53
CA ARG A 173 -11.37 1.37 -9.55
C ARG A 173 -10.50 1.92 -10.66
N LEU A 174 -9.30 1.37 -10.86
CA LEU A 174 -8.41 1.77 -11.94
C LEU A 174 -9.03 1.51 -13.32
N GLN A 175 -9.66 0.33 -13.50
CA GLN A 175 -10.35 0.00 -14.73
C GLN A 175 -11.55 0.92 -15.01
N VAL A 176 -12.33 1.27 -13.99
CA VAL A 176 -13.47 2.18 -14.14
C VAL A 176 -13.01 3.60 -14.49
N LEU A 177 -11.87 4.05 -13.94
CA LEU A 177 -11.35 5.40 -14.18
C LEU A 177 -10.62 5.55 -15.52
N TYR A 178 -9.96 4.49 -15.98
CA TYR A 178 -8.98 4.60 -17.07
C TYR A 178 -9.24 3.64 -18.24
N GLY A 179 -10.04 2.61 -18.03
CA GLY A 179 -10.32 1.58 -19.05
C GLY A 179 -9.80 0.20 -18.66
N ALA A 180 -10.20 -0.81 -19.41
CA ALA A 180 -9.94 -2.23 -19.10
C ALA A 180 -8.44 -2.61 -19.16
N ASP A 181 -7.63 -1.85 -19.89
CA ASP A 181 -6.20 -2.09 -20.05
C ASP A 181 -5.37 -1.64 -18.85
N TYR A 182 -6.00 -0.93 -17.91
CA TYR A 182 -5.37 -0.41 -16.68
C TYR A 182 -5.74 -1.26 -15.47
N GLY A 183 -4.94 -1.14 -14.41
CA GLY A 183 -5.20 -1.83 -13.15
C GLY A 183 -3.97 -2.54 -12.61
N LEU A 184 -4.20 -3.66 -11.94
CA LEU A 184 -3.16 -4.48 -11.31
C LEU A 184 -2.93 -5.75 -12.11
N THR A 185 -1.66 -6.16 -12.21
CA THR A 185 -1.24 -7.47 -12.73
C THR A 185 -0.34 -8.13 -11.69
N TYR A 186 -0.57 -9.40 -11.41
CA TYR A 186 0.16 -10.18 -10.41
C TYR A 186 1.02 -11.24 -11.08
N SER A 187 2.27 -11.35 -10.62
CA SER A 187 3.18 -12.47 -10.88
C SER A 187 3.72 -12.97 -9.55
N SER A 188 3.68 -14.25 -9.28
CA SER A 188 4.15 -14.79 -8.00
C SER A 188 4.59 -16.24 -8.12
N ASP A 189 5.68 -16.55 -7.42
CA ASP A 189 6.21 -17.91 -7.24
C ASP A 189 6.22 -18.26 -5.76
N VAL A 190 5.68 -19.40 -5.41
CA VAL A 190 5.71 -19.90 -4.02
C VAL A 190 7.15 -20.00 -3.51
N GLY A 191 7.42 -19.37 -2.38
CA GLY A 191 8.75 -19.34 -1.74
C GLY A 191 9.72 -18.31 -2.32
N LYS A 192 9.33 -17.55 -3.34
CA LYS A 192 10.19 -16.49 -3.93
C LYS A 192 9.65 -15.09 -3.74
N GLY A 193 8.33 -14.95 -3.53
CA GLY A 193 7.68 -13.67 -3.33
C GLY A 193 6.65 -13.33 -4.41
N THR A 194 6.23 -12.07 -4.44
CA THR A 194 5.19 -11.57 -5.32
C THR A 194 5.60 -10.26 -5.99
N GLU A 195 5.26 -10.12 -7.25
CA GLU A 195 5.37 -8.88 -8.01
C GLU A 195 3.97 -8.39 -8.41
N VAL A 196 3.72 -7.12 -8.16
CA VAL A 196 2.46 -6.46 -8.51
C VAL A 196 2.77 -5.26 -9.38
N GLN A 197 2.36 -5.31 -10.63
CA GLN A 197 2.47 -4.19 -11.55
C GLN A 197 1.17 -3.39 -11.54
N ILE A 198 1.29 -2.07 -11.44
CA ILE A 198 0.21 -1.10 -11.49
C ILE A 198 0.41 -0.24 -12.71
N ARG A 199 -0.53 -0.27 -13.68
CA ARG A 199 -0.49 0.55 -14.89
C ARG A 199 -1.54 1.64 -14.83
N ILE A 200 -1.13 2.89 -15.04
CA ILE A 200 -1.99 4.08 -15.04
C ILE A 200 -1.58 5.03 -16.18
N PRO A 201 -2.50 5.84 -16.74
CA PRO A 201 -2.14 6.83 -17.74
C PRO A 201 -1.31 7.97 -17.11
N ALA A 202 -0.31 8.46 -17.83
CA ALA A 202 0.52 9.56 -17.39
C ALA A 202 -0.26 10.89 -17.45
N LYS A 203 -0.82 11.30 -16.30
CA LYS A 203 -1.55 12.57 -16.14
C LYS A 203 -0.90 13.43 -15.06
N LYS A 204 -0.64 14.71 -15.35
CA LYS A 204 -0.26 15.73 -14.35
C LYS A 204 -1.46 16.63 -14.07
N ASP A 205 -1.49 17.29 -12.88
CA ASP A 205 -2.44 18.38 -12.68
C ASP A 205 -2.21 19.41 -13.79
N ALA A 206 -3.28 19.83 -14.47
CA ALA A 206 -3.19 21.00 -15.33
C ALA A 206 -2.75 22.15 -14.42
N GLU A 207 -1.58 22.73 -14.69
CA GLU A 207 -1.13 23.94 -14.00
C GLU A 207 -2.28 24.94 -14.00
N ASN A 208 -2.75 25.32 -12.81
CA ASN A 208 -3.61 26.49 -12.67
C ASN A 208 -2.81 27.71 -13.17
N LYS A 209 -3.01 28.04 -14.45
CA LYS A 209 -2.62 29.33 -14.99
C LYS A 209 -3.56 30.41 -14.48
#